data_5c09bb2617b1fa79e3369c3eb2748dd0
#
_entry.id   5c09bb2617b1fa79e3369c3eb2748dd0
#
_cell.length_a   1.000
_cell.length_b   1.000
_cell.length_c   1.000
_cell.angle_alpha   90.00
_cell.angle_beta   90.00
_cell.angle_gamma   90.00
#
_symmetry.space_group_name_H-M   'P 1'
#
loop_
_entity.id
_entity.type
_entity.pdbx_description
1 polymer ?
#
loop_
_entity_poly.entity_id
_entity_poly.type
_entity_poly.pdbx_seq_one_letter_code
_entity_poly.pdbx_strand_id
1 'polypeptide(L)'
;MGSKSVKDFLVGALVGIVSMMPGASGGIIAVIFGVYERLIADLADIRHKLLKDLRFIIPLGLGIVVGLLVCAVGINALLQQWEIPMMFLFVALIAFQIPDIVKLAKDGSEAKPTSLNYVVCAIGAIVMVLLVVPTLMGDSTSSISLVDMSATDIVLLFVIGVALAVSKIVPGLSGAAILLAIGLYTPLMDLVGGLDMSIIMDRISAIAVIGVGIIVGVLGLSKIIDWFLANHRRSTYYCILGMTLGSVVAVVIQALYEMSGTEVDAMMIVGIIVGIIVGLIIGYAISKVSSRYAEETIGGEVEAQTQ
;
A
#
# COMPACT_ATOMS: atom_id res chain seq x y z
N MET A 1 22.42 16.43 16.53
CA MET A 1 21.62 15.18 16.43
C MET A 1 22.55 14.01 16.75
N GLY A 2 22.23 13.17 17.74
CA GLY A 2 23.07 12.01 18.04
C GLY A 2 22.95 10.96 16.94
N SER A 3 23.96 10.10 16.77
CA SER A 3 24.00 9.01 15.78
C SER A 3 22.72 8.16 15.74
N LYS A 4 22.05 7.98 16.89
CA LYS A 4 20.80 7.23 17.02
C LYS A 4 19.61 7.94 16.33
N SER A 5 19.47 9.26 16.49
CA SER A 5 18.39 10.01 15.84
C SER A 5 18.54 10.08 14.32
N VAL A 6 19.78 10.07 13.82
CA VAL A 6 20.04 9.98 12.36
C VAL A 6 19.63 8.61 11.82
N LYS A 7 19.96 7.54 12.56
CA LYS A 7 19.51 6.18 12.20
C LYS A 7 17.99 6.09 12.16
N ASP A 8 17.29 6.58 13.20
CA ASP A 8 15.83 6.54 13.28
C ASP A 8 15.19 7.34 12.12
N PHE A 9 15.76 8.50 11.76
CA PHE A 9 15.32 9.27 10.60
C PHE A 9 15.51 8.51 9.28
N LEU A 10 16.68 7.89 9.05
CA LEU A 10 16.94 7.13 7.82
C LEU A 10 16.02 5.90 7.71
N VAL A 11 15.80 5.21 8.81
CA VAL A 11 14.84 4.09 8.85
C VAL A 11 13.44 4.59 8.55
N GLY A 12 13.02 5.72 9.12
CA GLY A 12 11.76 6.37 8.81
C GLY A 12 11.64 6.71 7.32
N ALA A 13 12.69 7.28 6.72
CA ALA A 13 12.68 7.61 5.29
C ALA A 13 12.52 6.35 4.41
N LEU A 14 13.19 5.26 4.73
CA LEU A 14 13.00 3.98 4.03
C LEU A 14 11.57 3.44 4.19
N VAL A 15 11.01 3.50 5.39
CA VAL A 15 9.60 3.14 5.65
C VAL A 15 8.66 3.98 4.79
N GLY A 16 8.89 5.30 4.72
CA GLY A 16 8.10 6.22 3.90
C GLY A 16 8.17 5.89 2.41
N ILE A 17 9.38 5.73 1.86
CA ILE A 17 9.60 5.37 0.45
C ILE A 17 8.84 4.08 0.10
N VAL A 18 9.07 3.01 0.86
CA VAL A 18 8.48 1.70 0.57
C VAL A 18 6.95 1.71 0.74
N SER A 19 6.42 2.54 1.64
CA SER A 19 4.97 2.67 1.86
C SER A 19 4.21 3.27 0.67
N MET A 20 4.89 4.01 -0.21
CA MET A 20 4.31 4.57 -1.44
C MET A 20 4.29 3.58 -2.59
N MET A 21 5.17 2.57 -2.57
CA MET A 21 5.27 1.62 -3.67
C MET A 21 4.13 0.60 -3.61
N PRO A 22 3.34 0.43 -4.69
CA PRO A 22 2.39 -0.66 -4.79
C PRO A 22 3.10 -2.00 -4.63
N GLY A 23 2.52 -2.89 -3.86
CA GLY A 23 3.14 -4.20 -3.67
C GLY A 23 4.23 -4.25 -2.60
N ALA A 24 4.48 -3.16 -1.87
CA ALA A 24 5.43 -3.14 -0.78
C ALA A 24 4.79 -2.62 0.51
N SER A 25 5.25 -3.11 1.65
CA SER A 25 4.75 -2.70 2.96
C SER A 25 5.85 -2.00 3.76
N GLY A 26 5.66 -0.72 4.06
CA GLY A 26 6.56 0.01 4.95
C GLY A 26 6.65 -0.61 6.35
N GLY A 27 5.59 -1.32 6.79
CA GLY A 27 5.59 -2.05 8.06
C GLY A 27 6.66 -3.13 8.11
N ILE A 28 6.90 -3.85 7.02
CA ILE A 28 7.98 -4.85 6.91
C ILE A 28 9.34 -4.19 7.14
N ILE A 29 9.57 -3.02 6.53
CA ILE A 29 10.82 -2.27 6.73
C ILE A 29 10.97 -1.87 8.20
N ALA A 30 9.89 -1.41 8.84
CA ALA A 30 9.90 -1.07 10.26
C ALA A 30 10.25 -2.28 11.15
N VAL A 31 9.73 -3.46 10.84
CA VAL A 31 10.08 -4.73 11.53
C VAL A 31 11.55 -5.06 11.32
N ILE A 32 12.03 -5.04 10.07
CA ILE A 32 13.42 -5.35 9.70
C ILE A 32 14.42 -4.51 10.50
N PHE A 33 14.16 -3.23 10.65
CA PHE A 33 15.05 -2.33 11.39
C PHE A 33 14.77 -2.29 12.90
N GLY A 34 13.87 -3.16 13.41
CA GLY A 34 13.54 -3.28 14.83
C GLY A 34 12.88 -2.05 15.45
N VAL A 35 12.23 -1.21 14.62
CA VAL A 35 11.51 -0.01 15.09
C VAL A 35 10.01 -0.23 15.25
N TYR A 36 9.47 -1.31 14.67
CA TYR A 36 8.04 -1.58 14.62
C TYR A 36 7.43 -1.81 16.01
N GLU A 37 7.99 -2.72 16.80
CA GLU A 37 7.47 -3.06 18.14
C GLU A 37 7.49 -1.85 19.07
N ARG A 38 8.60 -1.08 19.01
CA ARG A 38 8.74 0.14 19.80
C ARG A 38 7.71 1.18 19.40
N LEU A 39 7.52 1.39 18.08
CA LEU A 39 6.52 2.32 17.55
C LEU A 39 5.10 1.92 17.98
N ILE A 40 4.75 0.63 17.86
CA ILE A 40 3.42 0.13 18.27
C ILE A 40 3.21 0.26 19.78
N ALA A 41 4.24 -0.06 20.59
CA ALA A 41 4.16 0.08 22.04
C ALA A 41 3.99 1.56 22.49
N ASP A 42 4.62 2.51 21.78
CA ASP A 42 4.50 3.93 22.04
C ASP A 42 3.13 4.47 21.59
N LEU A 43 2.62 4.01 20.44
CA LEU A 43 1.29 4.37 19.95
C LEU A 43 0.16 3.79 20.81
N ALA A 44 0.36 2.62 21.42
CA ALA A 44 -0.63 2.00 22.32
C ALA A 44 -0.80 2.79 23.63
N ASP A 45 0.23 3.51 24.07
CA ASP A 45 0.19 4.32 25.29
C ASP A 45 0.69 5.75 25.03
N ILE A 46 -0.17 6.53 24.37
CA ILE A 46 0.14 7.89 23.94
C ILE A 46 0.55 8.79 25.12
N ARG A 47 -0.11 8.66 26.26
CA ARG A 47 0.12 9.56 27.40
C ARG A 47 1.40 9.27 28.15
N HIS A 48 1.76 8.00 28.31
CA HIS A 48 2.87 7.61 29.18
C HIS A 48 4.14 7.23 28.43
N LYS A 49 4.02 6.68 27.21
CA LYS A 49 5.15 6.23 26.42
C LYS A 49 5.49 7.16 25.26
N LEU A 50 4.54 7.46 24.40
CA LEU A 50 4.79 8.26 23.19
C LEU A 50 5.36 9.65 23.53
N LEU A 51 4.77 10.36 24.52
CA LEU A 51 5.27 11.68 24.93
C LEU A 51 6.64 11.64 25.62
N LYS A 52 7.03 10.50 26.19
CA LYS A 52 8.37 10.33 26.78
C LYS A 52 9.43 9.95 25.75
N ASP A 53 9.03 9.31 24.64
CA ASP A 53 9.96 8.81 23.61
C ASP A 53 10.00 9.71 22.36
N LEU A 54 9.73 11.00 22.50
CA LEU A 54 9.77 11.98 21.39
C LEU A 54 11.12 12.03 20.68
N ARG A 55 12.22 11.68 21.35
CA ARG A 55 13.55 11.60 20.74
C ARG A 55 13.68 10.49 19.67
N PHE A 56 12.81 9.48 19.74
CA PHE A 56 12.68 8.43 18.73
C PHE A 56 11.58 8.76 17.73
N ILE A 57 10.40 9.11 18.23
CA ILE A 57 9.19 9.33 17.40
C ILE A 57 9.37 10.49 16.42
N ILE A 58 9.98 11.62 16.86
CA ILE A 58 10.14 12.79 15.99
C ILE A 58 11.09 12.49 14.81
N PRO A 59 12.31 11.98 14.99
CA PRO A 59 13.18 11.65 13.86
C PRO A 59 12.57 10.59 12.95
N LEU A 60 11.96 9.53 13.51
CA LEU A 60 11.30 8.49 12.73
C LEU A 60 10.15 9.06 11.89
N GLY A 61 9.26 9.83 12.52
CA GLY A 61 8.11 10.45 11.86
C GLY A 61 8.53 11.45 10.77
N LEU A 62 9.50 12.31 11.05
CA LEU A 62 10.07 13.23 10.05
C LEU A 62 10.71 12.44 8.89
N GLY A 63 11.42 11.36 9.19
CA GLY A 63 11.96 10.47 8.17
C GLY A 63 10.85 9.89 7.29
N ILE A 64 9.78 9.36 7.88
CA ILE A 64 8.63 8.82 7.13
C ILE A 64 8.05 9.89 6.19
N VAL A 65 7.80 11.09 6.70
CA VAL A 65 7.25 12.20 5.88
C VAL A 65 8.20 12.55 4.73
N VAL A 66 9.49 12.72 5.01
CA VAL A 66 10.49 13.03 3.97
C VAL A 66 10.58 11.89 2.95
N GLY A 67 10.58 10.63 3.39
CA GLY A 67 10.61 9.47 2.50
C GLY A 67 9.38 9.38 1.61
N LEU A 68 8.18 9.64 2.15
CA LEU A 68 6.94 9.72 1.39
C LEU A 68 7.03 10.83 0.31
N LEU A 69 7.47 12.03 0.68
CA LEU A 69 7.58 13.16 -0.26
C LEU A 69 8.61 12.89 -1.36
N VAL A 70 9.81 12.42 -1.01
CA VAL A 70 10.86 12.09 -1.98
C VAL A 70 10.39 11.02 -2.96
N CYS A 71 9.73 9.97 -2.45
CA CYS A 71 9.19 8.92 -3.30
C CYS A 71 8.05 9.43 -4.19
N ALA A 72 7.14 10.25 -3.65
CA ALA A 72 6.04 10.83 -4.42
C ALA A 72 6.55 11.71 -5.56
N VAL A 73 7.54 12.58 -5.31
CA VAL A 73 8.18 13.40 -6.35
C VAL A 73 8.81 12.53 -7.43
N GLY A 74 9.57 11.50 -7.02
CA GLY A 74 10.21 10.58 -7.97
C GLY A 74 9.20 9.78 -8.79
N ILE A 75 8.18 9.23 -8.15
CA ILE A 75 7.11 8.48 -8.83
C ILE A 75 6.31 9.41 -9.74
N ASN A 76 5.97 10.62 -9.30
CA ASN A 76 5.25 11.58 -10.12
C ASN A 76 6.04 11.92 -11.40
N ALA A 77 7.32 12.25 -11.27
CA ALA A 77 8.17 12.56 -12.42
C ALA A 77 8.25 11.39 -13.42
N LEU A 78 8.28 10.15 -12.91
CA LEU A 78 8.27 8.95 -13.76
C LEU A 78 6.90 8.70 -14.40
N LEU A 79 5.81 8.91 -13.68
CA LEU A 79 4.45 8.74 -14.21
C LEU A 79 4.16 9.73 -15.34
N GLN A 80 4.59 11.00 -15.20
CA GLN A 80 4.40 12.01 -16.25
C GLN A 80 5.12 11.68 -17.57
N GLN A 81 6.21 10.94 -17.53
CA GLN A 81 6.99 10.57 -18.71
C GLN A 81 6.76 9.14 -19.19
N TRP A 82 6.47 8.22 -18.25
CA TRP A 82 6.49 6.77 -18.47
C TRP A 82 5.30 6.09 -17.78
N GLU A 83 4.09 6.65 -17.91
CA GLU A 83 2.90 6.17 -17.18
C GLU A 83 2.65 4.67 -17.41
N ILE A 84 2.56 4.23 -18.66
CA ILE A 84 2.29 2.82 -19.01
C ILE A 84 3.40 1.90 -18.50
N PRO A 85 4.71 2.14 -18.76
CA PRO A 85 5.80 1.38 -18.15
C PRO A 85 5.74 1.29 -16.63
N MET A 86 5.38 2.39 -15.95
CA MET A 86 5.23 2.42 -14.50
C MET A 86 4.05 1.56 -14.01
N MET A 87 2.93 1.53 -14.75
CA MET A 87 1.82 0.62 -14.44
C MET A 87 2.26 -0.84 -14.47
N PHE A 88 3.04 -1.25 -15.48
CA PHE A 88 3.57 -2.62 -15.56
C PHE A 88 4.62 -2.93 -14.50
N LEU A 89 5.43 -1.96 -14.09
CA LEU A 89 6.32 -2.08 -12.93
C LEU A 89 5.49 -2.35 -11.67
N PHE A 90 4.40 -1.62 -11.45
CA PHE A 90 3.52 -1.82 -10.30
C PHE A 90 2.79 -3.16 -10.34
N VAL A 91 2.34 -3.60 -11.52
CA VAL A 91 1.78 -4.96 -11.72
C VAL A 91 2.78 -6.01 -11.27
N ALA A 92 4.04 -5.90 -11.67
CA ALA A 92 5.09 -6.84 -11.26
C ALA A 92 5.32 -6.83 -9.74
N LEU A 93 5.35 -5.66 -9.11
CA LEU A 93 5.48 -5.52 -7.65
C LEU A 93 4.30 -6.14 -6.91
N ILE A 94 3.06 -5.89 -7.34
CA ILE A 94 1.85 -6.45 -6.73
C ILE A 94 1.83 -7.97 -6.91
N ALA A 95 2.13 -8.47 -8.11
CA ALA A 95 2.17 -9.88 -8.40
C ALA A 95 3.21 -10.63 -7.54
N PHE A 96 4.32 -9.98 -7.21
CA PHE A 96 5.38 -10.55 -6.39
C PHE A 96 4.94 -10.86 -4.94
N GLN A 97 3.88 -10.22 -4.43
CA GLN A 97 3.32 -10.51 -3.09
C GLN A 97 2.44 -11.77 -3.07
N ILE A 98 1.93 -12.22 -4.22
CA ILE A 98 0.98 -13.34 -4.29
C ILE A 98 1.49 -14.59 -3.56
N PRO A 99 2.75 -15.04 -3.75
CA PRO A 99 3.27 -16.21 -3.03
C PRO A 99 3.23 -16.08 -1.50
N ASP A 100 3.50 -14.88 -0.98
CA ASP A 100 3.49 -14.64 0.46
C ASP A 100 2.07 -14.64 1.04
N ILE A 101 1.11 -14.04 0.31
CA ILE A 101 -0.32 -14.09 0.68
C ILE A 101 -0.83 -15.53 0.64
N VAL A 102 -0.42 -16.33 -0.37
CA VAL A 102 -0.77 -17.77 -0.44
C VAL A 102 -0.21 -18.55 0.75
N LYS A 103 1.02 -18.27 1.19
CA LYS A 103 1.58 -18.89 2.41
C LYS A 103 0.75 -18.54 3.64
N LEU A 104 0.40 -17.26 3.82
CA LEU A 104 -0.45 -16.79 4.91
C LEU A 104 -1.87 -17.41 4.87
N ALA A 105 -2.42 -17.61 3.67
CA ALA A 105 -3.71 -18.27 3.48
C ALA A 105 -3.68 -19.76 3.84
N LYS A 106 -2.54 -20.45 3.65
CA LYS A 106 -2.37 -21.87 4.03
C LYS A 106 -2.20 -22.06 5.53
N ASP A 107 -1.69 -21.07 6.24
CA ASP A 107 -1.54 -21.04 7.71
C ASP A 107 -0.88 -22.31 8.30
N GLY A 108 0.12 -22.86 7.61
CA GLY A 108 0.77 -24.12 8.03
C GLY A 108 -0.12 -25.38 7.98
N SER A 109 -1.36 -25.26 7.55
CA SER A 109 -2.32 -26.35 7.46
C SER A 109 -2.23 -27.06 6.11
N GLU A 110 -2.05 -28.37 6.12
CA GLU A 110 -2.14 -29.21 4.91
C GLU A 110 -3.60 -29.42 4.42
N ALA A 111 -4.58 -28.93 5.16
CA ALA A 111 -5.98 -29.06 4.79
C ALA A 111 -6.26 -28.34 3.46
N LYS A 112 -7.06 -28.99 2.59
CA LYS A 112 -7.45 -28.41 1.30
C LYS A 112 -8.35 -27.18 1.52
N PRO A 113 -8.28 -26.16 0.65
CA PRO A 113 -9.20 -25.04 0.65
C PRO A 113 -10.65 -25.51 0.51
N THR A 114 -11.56 -24.90 1.24
CA THR A 114 -12.98 -25.16 1.10
C THR A 114 -13.58 -24.38 -0.07
N SER A 115 -14.74 -24.79 -0.57
CA SER A 115 -15.46 -24.04 -1.62
C SER A 115 -15.72 -22.58 -1.22
N LEU A 116 -15.96 -22.32 0.05
CA LEU A 116 -16.14 -20.97 0.60
C LEU A 116 -14.90 -20.10 0.36
N ASN A 117 -13.69 -20.64 0.55
CA ASN A 117 -12.45 -19.89 0.35
C ASN A 117 -12.31 -19.43 -1.11
N TYR A 118 -12.66 -20.29 -2.07
CA TYR A 118 -12.64 -19.93 -3.49
C TYR A 118 -13.70 -18.89 -3.84
N VAL A 119 -14.90 -19.00 -3.27
CA VAL A 119 -15.99 -18.02 -3.46
C VAL A 119 -15.56 -16.65 -2.93
N VAL A 120 -15.01 -16.59 -1.72
CA VAL A 120 -14.55 -15.33 -1.12
C VAL A 120 -13.39 -14.72 -1.90
N CYS A 121 -12.49 -15.55 -2.42
CA CYS A 121 -11.41 -15.11 -3.32
C CYS A 121 -11.99 -14.51 -4.62
N ALA A 122 -12.94 -15.19 -5.24
CA ALA A 122 -13.60 -14.69 -6.45
C ALA A 122 -14.33 -13.36 -6.21
N ILE A 123 -15.03 -13.23 -5.08
CA ILE A 123 -15.69 -11.97 -4.70
C ILE A 123 -14.67 -10.85 -4.56
N GLY A 124 -13.55 -11.09 -3.85
CA GLY A 124 -12.48 -10.10 -3.71
C GLY A 124 -11.91 -9.65 -5.07
N ALA A 125 -11.68 -10.61 -5.99
CA ALA A 125 -11.19 -10.29 -7.33
C ALA A 125 -12.22 -9.49 -8.15
N ILE A 126 -13.48 -9.91 -8.13
CA ILE A 126 -14.55 -9.22 -8.85
C ILE A 126 -14.73 -7.78 -8.36
N VAL A 127 -14.71 -7.57 -7.04
CA VAL A 127 -14.81 -6.22 -6.46
C VAL A 127 -13.71 -5.31 -7.01
N MET A 128 -12.45 -5.76 -7.04
CA MET A 128 -11.33 -4.96 -7.55
C MET A 128 -11.44 -4.68 -9.05
N VAL A 129 -11.88 -5.66 -9.85
CA VAL A 129 -12.09 -5.46 -11.30
C VAL A 129 -13.27 -4.52 -11.55
N LEU A 130 -14.35 -4.61 -10.77
CA LEU A 130 -15.50 -3.70 -10.92
C LEU A 130 -15.15 -2.25 -10.59
N LEU A 131 -14.17 -2.02 -9.71
CA LEU A 131 -13.72 -0.67 -9.36
C LEU A 131 -13.03 0.07 -10.53
N VAL A 132 -12.49 -0.66 -11.52
CA VAL A 132 -11.88 -0.02 -12.71
C VAL A 132 -12.90 0.29 -13.80
N VAL A 133 -14.09 -0.33 -13.77
CA VAL A 133 -15.10 -0.17 -14.84
C VAL A 133 -15.53 1.29 -15.06
N PRO A 134 -15.80 2.12 -14.04
CA PRO A 134 -16.15 3.53 -14.25
C PRO A 134 -15.05 4.30 -14.99
N THR A 135 -13.79 4.03 -14.71
CA THR A 135 -12.65 4.65 -15.40
C THR A 135 -12.64 4.30 -16.89
N LEU A 136 -12.99 3.06 -17.24
CA LEU A 136 -13.05 2.60 -18.64
C LEU A 136 -14.27 3.12 -19.40
N MET A 137 -15.37 3.39 -18.71
CA MET A 137 -16.59 3.90 -19.36
C MET A 137 -16.54 5.40 -19.68
N GLY A 138 -15.44 6.06 -19.35
CA GLY A 138 -15.31 7.49 -19.56
C GLY A 138 -16.21 8.32 -18.64
N ASP A 139 -17.06 7.69 -17.85
CA ASP A 139 -17.68 8.27 -16.68
C ASP A 139 -16.57 8.41 -15.63
N SER A 140 -15.86 9.49 -15.83
CA SER A 140 -14.68 9.80 -15.06
C SER A 140 -14.98 9.76 -13.57
N THR A 141 -14.65 8.66 -12.90
CA THR A 141 -14.12 8.73 -11.54
C THR A 141 -12.82 9.56 -11.52
N SER A 142 -12.23 9.83 -12.70
CA SER A 142 -11.30 10.92 -12.96
C SER A 142 -11.92 12.32 -12.75
N SER A 143 -13.20 12.44 -12.46
CA SER A 143 -13.85 13.69 -12.06
C SER A 143 -14.23 13.75 -10.58
N ILE A 144 -13.58 12.97 -9.71
CA ILE A 144 -13.59 13.34 -8.30
C ILE A 144 -12.89 14.70 -8.22
N SER A 145 -13.68 15.77 -8.09
CA SER A 145 -13.11 17.10 -7.93
C SER A 145 -12.38 17.14 -6.60
N LEU A 146 -11.08 17.44 -6.67
CA LEU A 146 -10.26 17.61 -5.46
C LEU A 146 -10.30 19.06 -4.94
N VAL A 147 -10.90 19.98 -5.70
CA VAL A 147 -10.99 21.41 -5.36
C VAL A 147 -12.43 21.77 -5.02
N ASP A 148 -13.35 21.73 -5.98
CA ASP A 148 -14.77 22.02 -5.78
C ASP A 148 -15.54 20.72 -5.56
N MET A 149 -15.42 20.16 -4.36
CA MET A 149 -15.99 18.85 -4.02
C MET A 149 -17.51 18.90 -3.90
N SER A 150 -18.19 18.07 -4.66
CA SER A 150 -19.60 17.77 -4.44
C SER A 150 -19.78 16.88 -3.21
N ALA A 151 -21.01 16.74 -2.72
CA ALA A 151 -21.30 15.81 -1.63
C ALA A 151 -20.91 14.36 -1.97
N THR A 152 -21.02 13.97 -3.24
CA THR A 152 -20.63 12.65 -3.73
C THR A 152 -19.11 12.47 -3.66
N ASP A 153 -18.33 13.49 -4.03
CA ASP A 153 -16.87 13.45 -3.97
C ASP A 153 -16.38 13.30 -2.53
N ILE A 154 -16.99 14.02 -1.59
CA ILE A 154 -16.67 13.92 -0.16
C ILE A 154 -16.91 12.49 0.35
N VAL A 155 -18.05 11.88 0.01
CA VAL A 155 -18.36 10.51 0.41
C VAL A 155 -17.38 9.52 -0.20
N LEU A 156 -17.07 9.66 -1.49
CA LEU A 156 -16.12 8.78 -2.18
C LEU A 156 -14.71 8.90 -1.59
N LEU A 157 -14.20 10.12 -1.38
CA LEU A 157 -12.90 10.34 -0.76
C LEU A 157 -12.83 9.80 0.66
N PHE A 158 -13.91 9.94 1.42
CA PHE A 158 -14.01 9.34 2.76
C PHE A 158 -13.94 7.81 2.70
N VAL A 159 -14.71 7.16 1.81
CA VAL A 159 -14.70 5.71 1.61
C VAL A 159 -13.31 5.23 1.15
N ILE A 160 -12.64 5.97 0.28
CA ILE A 160 -11.26 5.71 -0.13
C ILE A 160 -10.32 5.76 1.08
N GLY A 161 -10.47 6.77 1.94
CA GLY A 161 -9.71 6.87 3.19
C GLY A 161 -9.92 5.64 4.09
N VAL A 162 -11.16 5.18 4.22
CA VAL A 162 -11.49 3.95 4.97
C VAL A 162 -10.85 2.72 4.32
N ALA A 163 -10.88 2.58 3.00
CA ALA A 163 -10.24 1.48 2.28
C ALA A 163 -8.70 1.48 2.46
N LEU A 164 -8.08 2.66 2.44
CA LEU A 164 -6.67 2.81 2.76
C LEU A 164 -6.35 2.39 4.20
N ALA A 165 -7.23 2.71 5.17
CA ALA A 165 -7.08 2.25 6.55
C ALA A 165 -7.07 0.72 6.64
N VAL A 166 -8.00 0.04 5.95
CA VAL A 166 -8.04 -1.43 5.88
C VAL A 166 -6.72 -2.00 5.39
N SER A 167 -6.13 -1.38 4.36
CA SER A 167 -4.83 -1.82 3.82
C SER A 167 -3.65 -1.68 4.79
N LYS A 168 -3.77 -0.83 5.81
CA LYS A 168 -2.73 -0.67 6.85
C LYS A 168 -2.89 -1.67 8.00
N ILE A 169 -4.12 -2.13 8.24
CA ILE A 169 -4.43 -3.11 9.28
C ILE A 169 -4.20 -4.53 8.78
N VAL A 170 -4.54 -4.80 7.52
CA VAL A 170 -4.50 -6.13 6.91
C VAL A 170 -3.13 -6.40 6.30
N PRO A 171 -2.35 -7.36 6.83
CA PRO A 171 -1.07 -7.74 6.23
C PRO A 171 -1.25 -8.28 4.81
N GLY A 172 -0.44 -7.79 3.87
CA GLY A 172 -0.47 -8.25 2.48
C GLY A 172 -1.43 -7.48 1.57
N LEU A 173 -2.23 -6.55 2.09
CA LEU A 173 -3.06 -5.66 1.28
C LEU A 173 -2.35 -4.32 1.06
N SER A 174 -2.08 -3.98 -0.20
CA SER A 174 -1.42 -2.72 -0.56
C SER A 174 -2.43 -1.60 -0.82
N GLY A 175 -2.35 -0.52 -0.04
CA GLY A 175 -3.19 0.67 -0.25
C GLY A 175 -2.91 1.36 -1.59
N ALA A 176 -1.66 1.38 -2.02
CA ALA A 176 -1.30 1.92 -3.34
C ALA A 176 -1.90 1.08 -4.48
N ALA A 177 -2.00 -0.25 -4.31
CA ALA A 177 -2.67 -1.11 -5.29
C ALA A 177 -4.18 -0.83 -5.37
N ILE A 178 -4.83 -0.51 -4.24
CA ILE A 178 -6.23 -0.07 -4.22
C ILE A 178 -6.37 1.24 -4.98
N LEU A 179 -5.53 2.24 -4.68
CA LEU A 179 -5.55 3.53 -5.37
C LEU A 179 -5.32 3.40 -6.87
N LEU A 180 -4.40 2.52 -7.29
CA LEU A 180 -4.19 2.20 -8.70
C LEU A 180 -5.44 1.61 -9.34
N ALA A 181 -6.05 0.62 -8.71
CA ALA A 181 -7.23 -0.05 -9.26
C ALA A 181 -8.45 0.89 -9.44
N ILE A 182 -8.55 1.95 -8.64
CA ILE A 182 -9.61 2.97 -8.74
C ILE A 182 -9.17 4.21 -9.52
N GLY A 183 -7.98 4.23 -10.14
CA GLY A 183 -7.48 5.33 -10.94
C GLY A 183 -7.07 6.59 -10.17
N LEU A 184 -6.98 6.53 -8.84
CA LEU A 184 -6.64 7.69 -8.00
C LEU A 184 -5.17 7.77 -7.61
N TYR A 185 -4.35 6.80 -8.01
CA TYR A 185 -2.93 6.80 -7.65
C TYR A 185 -2.19 7.95 -8.33
N THR A 186 -2.35 8.11 -9.65
CA THR A 186 -1.71 9.20 -10.42
C THR A 186 -2.16 10.58 -9.93
N PRO A 187 -3.47 10.89 -9.78
CA PRO A 187 -3.91 12.17 -9.21
C PRO A 187 -3.36 12.46 -7.81
N LEU A 188 -3.21 11.43 -6.97
CA LEU A 188 -2.63 11.60 -5.64
C LEU A 188 -1.12 11.87 -5.71
N MET A 189 -0.41 11.21 -6.63
CA MET A 189 1.01 11.44 -6.86
C MET A 189 1.26 12.85 -7.43
N ASP A 190 0.42 13.34 -8.34
CA ASP A 190 0.47 14.71 -8.85
C ASP A 190 0.25 15.74 -7.74
N LEU A 191 -0.69 15.45 -6.82
CA LEU A 191 -0.96 16.32 -5.69
C LEU A 191 0.25 16.46 -4.75
N VAL A 192 0.88 15.33 -4.40
CA VAL A 192 1.96 15.31 -3.39
C VAL A 192 3.32 15.54 -4.04
N GLY A 193 3.53 14.97 -5.23
CA GLY A 193 4.81 14.98 -5.94
C GLY A 193 5.10 16.30 -6.68
N GLY A 194 4.08 17.07 -7.05
CA GLY A 194 4.25 18.35 -7.71
C GLY A 194 4.86 19.44 -6.82
N LEU A 195 4.85 19.27 -5.49
CA LEU A 195 5.36 20.20 -4.48
C LEU A 195 4.89 21.65 -4.67
N ASP A 196 3.82 21.87 -5.42
CA ASP A 196 3.21 23.17 -5.58
C ASP A 196 2.29 23.46 -4.39
N MET A 197 2.74 24.39 -3.53
CA MET A 197 2.01 24.75 -2.33
C MET A 197 0.62 25.31 -2.62
N SER A 198 0.43 25.98 -3.76
CA SER A 198 -0.88 26.48 -4.17
C SER A 198 -1.84 25.34 -4.45
N ILE A 199 -1.39 24.33 -5.21
CA ILE A 199 -2.19 23.13 -5.51
C ILE A 199 -2.52 22.34 -4.24
N ILE A 200 -1.55 22.21 -3.32
CA ILE A 200 -1.78 21.53 -2.03
C ILE A 200 -2.82 22.28 -1.19
N MET A 201 -2.73 23.60 -1.13
CA MET A 201 -3.67 24.44 -0.37
C MET A 201 -5.08 24.37 -0.97
N ASP A 202 -5.21 24.39 -2.28
CA ASP A 202 -6.51 24.29 -2.97
C ASP A 202 -7.17 22.91 -2.73
N ARG A 203 -6.37 21.86 -2.54
CA ARG A 203 -6.84 20.47 -2.35
C ARG A 203 -6.75 19.99 -0.90
N ILE A 204 -6.46 20.87 0.05
CA ILE A 204 -6.30 20.50 1.47
C ILE A 204 -7.56 19.88 2.08
N SER A 205 -8.72 20.29 1.60
CA SER A 205 -10.01 19.73 2.00
C SER A 205 -10.16 18.27 1.59
N ALA A 206 -9.74 17.89 0.38
CA ALA A 206 -9.75 16.52 -0.10
C ALA A 206 -8.78 15.64 0.71
N ILE A 207 -7.57 16.15 0.99
CA ILE A 207 -6.59 15.48 1.85
C ILE A 207 -7.15 15.27 3.26
N ALA A 208 -7.83 16.28 3.81
CA ALA A 208 -8.45 16.19 5.13
C ALA A 208 -9.55 15.14 5.18
N VAL A 209 -10.41 15.06 4.16
CA VAL A 209 -11.48 14.05 4.06
C VAL A 209 -10.90 12.64 4.00
N ILE A 210 -9.88 12.41 3.16
CA ILE A 210 -9.18 11.11 3.10
C ILE A 210 -8.56 10.79 4.47
N GLY A 211 -7.90 11.77 5.10
CA GLY A 211 -7.29 11.62 6.42
C GLY A 211 -8.30 11.24 7.50
N VAL A 212 -9.47 11.91 7.52
CA VAL A 212 -10.58 11.55 8.43
C VAL A 212 -11.08 10.14 8.14
N GLY A 213 -11.24 9.77 6.86
CA GLY A 213 -11.59 8.42 6.45
C GLY A 213 -10.60 7.36 6.96
N ILE A 214 -9.29 7.64 6.87
CA ILE A 214 -8.24 6.75 7.41
C ILE A 214 -8.39 6.61 8.93
N ILE A 215 -8.53 7.71 9.65
CA ILE A 215 -8.66 7.68 11.12
C ILE A 215 -9.90 6.88 11.53
N VAL A 216 -11.06 7.18 10.94
CA VAL A 216 -12.32 6.48 11.23
C VAL A 216 -12.22 5.00 10.84
N GLY A 217 -11.59 4.69 9.70
CA GLY A 217 -11.35 3.33 9.25
C GLY A 217 -10.46 2.54 10.22
N VAL A 218 -9.34 3.12 10.66
CA VAL A 218 -8.45 2.48 11.65
C VAL A 218 -9.18 2.24 12.95
N LEU A 219 -9.85 3.24 13.52
CA LEU A 219 -10.52 3.13 14.82
C LEU A 219 -11.76 2.24 14.77
N GLY A 220 -12.54 2.31 13.68
CA GLY A 220 -13.80 1.58 13.54
C GLY A 220 -13.63 0.13 13.08
N LEU A 221 -12.72 -0.12 12.14
CA LEU A 221 -12.60 -1.42 11.49
C LEU A 221 -11.50 -2.32 12.08
N SER A 222 -10.55 -1.79 12.86
CA SER A 222 -9.48 -2.59 13.46
C SER A 222 -10.01 -3.80 14.22
N LYS A 223 -10.99 -3.59 15.11
CA LYS A 223 -11.60 -4.69 15.90
C LYS A 223 -12.32 -5.72 15.02
N ILE A 224 -12.98 -5.27 13.95
CA ILE A 224 -13.70 -6.14 13.01
C ILE A 224 -12.68 -6.99 12.24
N ILE A 225 -11.62 -6.37 11.76
CA ILE A 225 -10.56 -7.06 11.00
C ILE A 225 -9.81 -8.04 11.91
N ASP A 226 -9.48 -7.65 13.13
CA ASP A 226 -8.87 -8.53 14.12
C ASP A 226 -9.75 -9.73 14.41
N TRP A 227 -11.07 -9.54 14.55
CA TRP A 227 -12.03 -10.62 14.73
C TRP A 227 -12.06 -11.59 13.53
N PHE A 228 -12.05 -11.06 12.30
CA PHE A 228 -11.97 -11.90 11.09
C PHE A 228 -10.65 -12.67 11.01
N LEU A 229 -9.54 -12.03 11.32
CA LEU A 229 -8.22 -12.69 11.33
C LEU A 229 -8.10 -13.73 12.45
N ALA A 230 -8.74 -13.51 13.61
CA ALA A 230 -8.73 -14.48 14.71
C ALA A 230 -9.64 -15.66 14.45
N ASN A 231 -10.84 -15.46 13.88
CA ASN A 231 -11.85 -16.49 13.77
C ASN A 231 -11.98 -17.12 12.37
N HIS A 232 -11.62 -16.38 11.31
CA HIS A 232 -11.77 -16.78 9.92
C HIS A 232 -10.49 -16.50 9.10
N ARG A 233 -9.33 -16.66 9.70
CA ARG A 233 -8.03 -16.29 9.15
C ARG A 233 -7.87 -16.75 7.69
N ARG A 234 -8.11 -18.02 7.42
CA ARG A 234 -7.97 -18.60 6.09
C ARG A 234 -8.84 -17.93 5.04
N SER A 235 -10.14 -17.78 5.32
CA SER A 235 -11.09 -17.12 4.40
C SER A 235 -10.72 -15.66 4.19
N THR A 236 -10.26 -14.97 5.23
CA THR A 236 -9.79 -13.59 5.15
C THR A 236 -8.59 -13.47 4.21
N TYR A 237 -7.59 -14.33 4.33
CA TYR A 237 -6.45 -14.32 3.41
C TYR A 237 -6.81 -14.74 1.98
N TYR A 238 -7.82 -15.61 1.78
CA TYR A 238 -8.34 -15.89 0.44
C TYR A 238 -9.08 -14.68 -0.16
N CYS A 239 -9.77 -13.87 0.66
CA CYS A 239 -10.32 -12.59 0.22
C CYS A 239 -9.22 -11.62 -0.22
N ILE A 240 -8.18 -11.47 0.58
CA ILE A 240 -7.01 -10.62 0.28
C ILE A 240 -6.32 -11.10 -0.99
N LEU A 241 -6.13 -12.40 -1.15
CA LEU A 241 -5.57 -13.00 -2.38
C LEU A 241 -6.43 -12.63 -3.60
N GLY A 242 -7.75 -12.75 -3.47
CA GLY A 242 -8.68 -12.34 -4.51
C GLY A 242 -8.55 -10.86 -4.86
N MET A 243 -8.55 -9.99 -3.86
CA MET A 243 -8.35 -8.55 -4.06
C MET A 243 -7.00 -8.24 -4.75
N THR A 244 -5.93 -8.93 -4.35
CA THR A 244 -4.60 -8.77 -4.98
C THR A 244 -4.59 -9.23 -6.43
N LEU A 245 -5.18 -10.39 -6.73
CA LEU A 245 -5.32 -10.88 -8.12
C LEU A 245 -6.19 -9.94 -8.96
N GLY A 246 -7.31 -9.49 -8.39
CA GLY A 246 -8.21 -8.54 -9.04
C GLY A 246 -7.55 -7.20 -9.32
N SER A 247 -6.72 -6.68 -8.39
CA SER A 247 -5.99 -5.42 -8.63
C SER A 247 -4.93 -5.56 -9.73
N VAL A 248 -4.23 -6.69 -9.82
CA VAL A 248 -3.32 -6.97 -10.95
C VAL A 248 -4.09 -6.90 -12.28
N VAL A 249 -5.24 -7.59 -12.37
CA VAL A 249 -6.08 -7.58 -13.57
C VAL A 249 -6.60 -6.17 -13.87
N ALA A 250 -7.08 -5.45 -12.84
CA ALA A 250 -7.60 -4.09 -12.99
C ALA A 250 -6.54 -3.12 -13.54
N VAL A 251 -5.31 -3.15 -12.98
CA VAL A 251 -4.21 -2.28 -13.45
C VAL A 251 -3.77 -2.65 -14.87
N VAL A 252 -3.74 -3.95 -15.22
CA VAL A 252 -3.45 -4.38 -16.58
C VAL A 252 -4.52 -3.89 -17.57
N ILE A 253 -5.80 -4.01 -17.23
CA ILE A 253 -6.90 -3.51 -18.07
C ILE A 253 -6.77 -1.99 -18.26
N GLN A 254 -6.48 -1.24 -17.19
CA GLN A 254 -6.27 0.20 -17.27
C GLN A 254 -5.07 0.55 -18.17
N ALA A 255 -3.93 -0.13 -17.99
CA ALA A 255 -2.74 0.09 -18.82
C ALA A 255 -3.02 -0.20 -20.31
N LEU A 256 -3.77 -1.26 -20.62
CA LEU A 256 -4.17 -1.59 -21.99
C LEU A 256 -5.15 -0.55 -22.58
N TYR A 257 -6.04 0.00 -21.74
CA TYR A 257 -6.94 1.07 -22.15
C TYR A 257 -6.16 2.34 -22.51
N GLU A 258 -5.21 2.77 -21.67
CA GLU A 258 -4.32 3.91 -21.93
C GLU A 258 -3.47 3.68 -23.20
N MET A 259 -2.98 2.46 -23.41
CA MET A 259 -2.26 2.09 -24.64
C MET A 259 -3.14 2.23 -25.90
N SER A 260 -4.44 1.98 -25.82
CA SER A 260 -5.33 2.06 -26.97
C SER A 260 -5.50 3.49 -27.50
N GLY A 261 -5.24 4.51 -26.69
CA GLY A 261 -5.28 5.91 -27.04
C GLY A 261 -3.92 6.53 -27.42
N THR A 262 -2.84 5.74 -27.37
CA THR A 262 -1.47 6.21 -27.57
C THR A 262 -0.78 5.42 -28.68
N GLU A 263 0.08 6.06 -29.47
CA GLU A 263 0.91 5.34 -30.45
C GLU A 263 1.94 4.47 -29.70
N VAL A 264 1.87 3.16 -29.93
CA VAL A 264 2.80 2.20 -29.32
C VAL A 264 4.08 2.20 -30.13
N ASP A 265 5.11 2.86 -29.65
CA ASP A 265 6.43 2.87 -30.25
C ASP A 265 7.37 1.81 -29.60
N ALA A 266 8.54 1.61 -30.22
CA ALA A 266 9.53 0.67 -29.71
C ALA A 266 10.05 1.07 -28.32
N MET A 267 10.09 2.36 -28.02
CA MET A 267 10.57 2.89 -26.74
C MET A 267 9.60 2.56 -25.58
N MET A 268 8.29 2.63 -25.86
CA MET A 268 7.26 2.22 -24.90
C MET A 268 7.36 0.72 -24.59
N ILE A 269 7.53 -0.14 -25.61
CA ILE A 269 7.69 -1.59 -25.42
C ILE A 269 8.92 -1.89 -24.57
N VAL A 270 10.05 -1.26 -24.87
CA VAL A 270 11.28 -1.40 -24.08
C VAL A 270 11.03 -0.92 -22.65
N GLY A 271 10.35 0.21 -22.47
CA GLY A 271 9.97 0.74 -21.16
C GLY A 271 9.13 -0.23 -20.34
N ILE A 272 8.13 -0.87 -20.95
CA ILE A 272 7.29 -1.90 -20.30
C ILE A 272 8.15 -3.09 -19.85
N ILE A 273 9.02 -3.62 -20.72
CA ILE A 273 9.90 -4.74 -20.39
C ILE A 273 10.83 -4.37 -19.22
N VAL A 274 11.45 -3.19 -19.30
CA VAL A 274 12.32 -2.67 -18.23
C VAL A 274 11.52 -2.48 -16.93
N GLY A 275 10.32 -1.92 -16.99
CA GLY A 275 9.43 -1.75 -15.84
C GLY A 275 9.12 -3.08 -15.15
N ILE A 276 8.75 -4.11 -15.92
CA ILE A 276 8.51 -5.46 -15.38
C ILE A 276 9.76 -6.02 -14.70
N ILE A 277 10.92 -5.96 -15.39
CA ILE A 277 12.19 -6.48 -14.85
C ILE A 277 12.56 -5.76 -13.54
N VAL A 278 12.50 -4.44 -13.54
CA VAL A 278 12.79 -3.62 -12.34
C VAL A 278 11.82 -3.94 -11.22
N GLY A 279 10.52 -4.05 -11.52
CA GLY A 279 9.50 -4.43 -10.54
C GLY A 279 9.78 -5.80 -9.91
N LEU A 280 10.15 -6.80 -10.71
CA LEU A 280 10.52 -8.13 -10.23
C LEU A 280 11.80 -8.10 -9.37
N ILE A 281 12.82 -7.33 -9.76
CA ILE A 281 14.06 -7.19 -8.98
C ILE A 281 13.79 -6.54 -7.63
N ILE A 282 13.03 -5.45 -7.60
CA ILE A 282 12.65 -4.76 -6.36
C ILE A 282 11.80 -5.68 -5.48
N GLY A 283 10.78 -6.34 -6.05
CA GLY A 283 9.93 -7.29 -5.35
C GLY A 283 10.73 -8.43 -4.73
N TYR A 284 11.67 -9.01 -5.49
CA TYR A 284 12.58 -10.05 -4.99
C TYR A 284 13.46 -9.55 -3.85
N ALA A 285 14.03 -8.35 -3.97
CA ALA A 285 14.86 -7.76 -2.93
C ALA A 285 14.08 -7.57 -1.62
N ILE A 286 12.85 -7.02 -1.70
CA ILE A 286 11.96 -6.82 -0.55
C ILE A 286 11.58 -8.17 0.09
N SER A 287 11.13 -9.15 -0.71
CA SER A 287 10.73 -10.47 -0.21
C SER A 287 11.90 -11.21 0.46
N LYS A 288 13.10 -11.17 -0.14
CA LYS A 288 14.29 -11.82 0.43
C LYS A 288 14.71 -11.19 1.76
N VAL A 289 14.59 -9.88 1.88
CA VAL A 289 14.86 -9.17 3.13
C VAL A 289 13.81 -9.54 4.17
N SER A 290 12.53 -9.53 3.81
CA SER A 290 11.42 -9.92 4.70
C SER A 290 11.54 -11.35 5.24
N SER A 291 11.88 -12.33 4.38
CA SER A 291 11.98 -13.73 4.79
C SER A 291 13.12 -14.00 5.77
N ARG A 292 14.28 -13.37 5.59
CA ARG A 292 15.42 -13.50 6.50
C ARG A 292 15.09 -13.04 7.92
N TYR A 293 14.38 -11.91 8.04
CA TYR A 293 14.01 -11.37 9.35
C TYR A 293 12.88 -12.14 10.02
N ALA A 294 11.96 -12.73 9.25
CA ALA A 294 10.95 -13.62 9.79
C ALA A 294 11.58 -14.88 10.43
N GLU A 295 12.62 -15.43 9.80
CA GLU A 295 13.37 -16.57 10.33
C GLU A 295 14.17 -16.21 11.60
N GLU A 296 14.81 -15.04 11.64
CA GLU A 296 15.57 -14.57 12.81
C GLU A 296 14.65 -14.29 14.02
N THR A 297 13.45 -13.74 13.79
CA THR A 297 12.49 -13.45 14.87
C THR A 297 11.94 -14.74 15.46
N ILE A 298 11.56 -15.72 14.63
CA ILE A 298 11.08 -17.03 15.09
C ILE A 298 12.19 -17.80 15.80
N GLY A 299 13.42 -17.76 15.28
CA GLY A 299 14.58 -18.41 15.91
C GLY A 299 14.90 -17.80 17.29
N GLY A 300 14.84 -16.49 17.43
CA GLY A 300 15.09 -15.79 18.70
C GLY A 300 14.01 -16.05 19.76
N GLU A 301 12.74 -16.17 19.37
CA GLU A 301 11.65 -16.52 20.31
C GLU A 301 11.74 -17.96 20.81
N VAL A 302 12.18 -18.90 19.96
CA VAL A 302 12.39 -20.31 20.34
C VAL A 302 13.57 -20.43 21.31
N GLU A 303 14.66 -19.70 21.10
CA GLU A 303 15.81 -19.70 22.04
C GLU A 303 15.46 -19.03 23.39
N ALA A 304 14.63 -17.97 23.38
CA ALA A 304 14.19 -17.32 24.61
C ALA A 304 13.18 -18.14 25.45
N GLN A 305 12.46 -19.09 24.84
CA GLN A 305 11.54 -20.00 25.53
C GLN A 305 12.24 -21.27 26.04
N THR A 306 13.47 -21.55 25.61
CA THR A 306 14.26 -22.71 26.01
C THR A 306 15.30 -22.40 27.10
N GLN A 307 15.44 -21.15 27.52
CA GLN A 307 16.22 -20.70 28.67
C GLN A 307 15.31 -20.34 29.86
#